data_fa745ac45bcc027ccf03625bcf803c5a
#
_entry.id   fa745ac45bcc027ccf03625bcf803c5a
#
_cell.length_a   1.000
_cell.length_b   1.000
_cell.length_c   1.000
_cell.angle_alpha   90.00
_cell.angle_beta   90.00
_cell.angle_gamma   90.00
#
_symmetry.space_group_name_H-M   'P 1'
#
loop_
_entity.id
_entity.type
_entity.pdbx_description
1 polymer ?
#
loop_
_entity_poly.entity_id
_entity_poly.type
_entity_poly.pdbx_seq_one_letter_code
_entity_poly.pdbx_strand_id
1 'polypeptide(L)'
;TTTIDIEKEKAYSDPLRTYTEKQGKYIGTCVSLYDNKINIDDENDSKTRQLIDQFNMVVCENEMKFDATEPNQGEFNYYNGDRLVAFAQKHNMRVRGHALVWHSQVAQWLSKDGKKNDKNFTQQQLLDIMKNHIDNVAGHYKGKVAEWDVCNEVLDDDQSIVRTDPNGFKLRAASIWNFAGEDYIEKAFRWAHEAA
;
A
#
# COMPACT_ATOMS: atom_id res chain seq x y z
N THR A 1 18.82 26.71 -36.71
CA THR A 1 19.28 26.87 -35.31
C THR A 1 18.04 26.95 -34.44
N THR A 2 17.69 25.84 -33.79
CA THR A 2 16.62 25.80 -32.85
C THR A 2 17.08 26.54 -31.60
N THR A 3 16.54 27.72 -31.35
CA THR A 3 16.78 28.45 -30.11
C THR A 3 16.15 27.64 -28.99
N ILE A 4 16.96 27.05 -28.13
CA ILE A 4 16.51 26.38 -26.93
C ILE A 4 15.95 27.47 -25.99
N ASP A 5 14.70 27.36 -25.62
CA ASP A 5 14.06 28.32 -24.74
C ASP A 5 14.54 28.07 -23.29
N ILE A 6 15.61 28.80 -22.91
CA ILE A 6 16.29 28.68 -21.62
C ILE A 6 15.32 28.94 -20.44
N GLU A 7 14.27 29.73 -20.63
CA GLU A 7 13.25 29.93 -19.60
C GLU A 7 12.36 28.68 -19.42
N LYS A 8 12.09 27.95 -20.51
CA LYS A 8 11.40 26.66 -20.44
C LYS A 8 12.26 25.57 -19.79
N GLU A 9 13.55 25.52 -20.07
CA GLU A 9 14.46 24.58 -19.37
C GLU A 9 14.60 24.90 -17.87
N LYS A 10 14.64 26.17 -17.49
CA LYS A 10 14.60 26.58 -16.09
C LYS A 10 13.30 26.17 -15.38
N ALA A 11 12.17 26.19 -16.08
CA ALA A 11 10.90 25.80 -15.52
C ALA A 11 10.83 24.32 -15.10
N TYR A 12 11.69 23.46 -15.65
CA TYR A 12 11.77 22.02 -15.33
C TYR A 12 12.97 21.65 -14.44
N SER A 13 13.70 22.64 -13.91
CA SER A 13 14.87 22.40 -13.06
C SER A 13 14.53 22.24 -11.57
N ASP A 14 13.32 22.65 -11.18
CA ASP A 14 12.87 22.53 -9.79
C ASP A 14 12.53 21.06 -9.45
N PRO A 15 12.65 20.66 -8.17
CA PRO A 15 12.23 19.35 -7.72
C PRO A 15 10.77 19.04 -8.09
N LEU A 16 10.47 17.79 -8.40
CA LEU A 16 9.12 17.36 -8.81
C LEU A 16 8.04 17.76 -7.79
N ARG A 17 8.32 17.62 -6.50
CA ARG A 17 7.40 17.99 -5.44
C ARG A 17 6.98 19.46 -5.49
N THR A 18 7.86 20.34 -5.92
CA THR A 18 7.59 21.79 -6.03
C THR A 18 6.45 22.09 -7.00
N TYR A 19 6.34 21.34 -8.10
CA TYR A 19 5.26 21.52 -9.09
C TYR A 19 3.93 20.99 -8.57
N THR A 20 3.95 19.84 -7.88
CA THR A 20 2.73 19.23 -7.36
C THR A 20 2.18 19.99 -6.15
N GLU A 21 3.03 20.46 -5.26
CA GLU A 21 2.65 21.25 -4.08
C GLU A 21 1.95 22.56 -4.46
N LYS A 22 2.43 23.26 -5.49
CA LYS A 22 1.77 24.47 -6.03
C LYS A 22 0.34 24.21 -6.51
N GLN A 23 0.00 22.97 -6.82
CA GLN A 23 -1.32 22.56 -7.31
C GLN A 23 -2.14 21.79 -6.25
N GLY A 24 -1.64 21.68 -5.02
CA GLY A 24 -2.27 20.88 -3.97
C GLY A 24 -2.27 19.38 -4.28
N LYS A 25 -1.31 18.90 -5.10
CA LYS A 25 -1.18 17.50 -5.51
C LYS A 25 0.02 16.84 -4.89
N TYR A 26 0.07 15.52 -4.98
CA TYR A 26 1.17 14.71 -4.49
C TYR A 26 1.85 13.96 -5.64
N ILE A 27 3.16 13.82 -5.54
CA ILE A 27 3.96 12.89 -6.33
C ILE A 27 4.68 11.96 -5.37
N GLY A 28 4.51 10.67 -5.55
CA GLY A 28 5.04 9.66 -4.64
C GLY A 28 5.87 8.61 -5.34
N THR A 29 6.57 7.85 -4.51
CA THR A 29 7.30 6.65 -4.93
C THR A 29 7.18 5.57 -3.87
N CYS A 30 7.36 4.31 -4.27
CA CYS A 30 7.52 3.22 -3.32
C CYS A 30 8.93 3.21 -2.75
N VAL A 31 9.03 2.79 -1.49
CA VAL A 31 10.28 2.68 -0.73
C VAL A 31 10.36 1.31 -0.09
N SER A 32 11.46 0.60 -0.31
CA SER A 32 11.78 -0.64 0.40
C SER A 32 12.94 -0.40 1.37
N LEU A 33 12.71 -0.75 2.63
CA LEU A 33 13.73 -0.73 3.68
C LEU A 33 14.48 -2.07 3.78
N TYR A 34 14.06 -3.07 3.02
CA TYR A 34 14.76 -4.35 2.91
C TYR A 34 15.96 -4.24 1.95
N ASP A 35 16.93 -5.11 2.14
CA ASP A 35 18.10 -5.29 1.26
C ASP A 35 19.01 -4.06 1.10
N ASN A 36 18.97 -3.12 2.05
CA ASN A 36 19.77 -1.89 2.02
C ASN A 36 19.63 -1.09 0.70
N LYS A 37 18.46 -1.16 0.08
CA LYS A 37 18.21 -0.45 -1.19
C LYS A 37 18.23 1.07 -1.02
N ILE A 38 17.85 1.54 0.17
CA ILE A 38 17.87 2.94 0.57
C ILE A 38 18.17 3.02 2.08
N ASN A 39 18.96 3.98 2.50
CA ASN A 39 19.25 4.22 3.92
C ASN A 39 18.54 5.49 4.39
N ILE A 40 17.28 5.38 4.81
CA ILE A 40 16.49 6.52 5.29
C ILE A 40 17.02 7.13 6.61
N ASP A 41 17.93 6.45 7.30
CA ASP A 41 18.57 6.96 8.52
C ASP A 41 19.77 7.86 8.22
N ASP A 42 20.25 7.91 6.96
CA ASP A 42 21.31 8.79 6.49
C ASP A 42 20.78 9.76 5.41
N GLU A 43 20.53 11.00 5.79
CA GLU A 43 20.08 12.03 4.85
C GLU A 43 21.13 12.43 3.82
N ASN A 44 22.38 12.00 3.96
CA ASN A 44 23.44 12.20 2.95
C ASN A 44 23.50 11.05 1.94
N ASP A 45 22.81 9.93 2.19
CA ASP A 45 22.64 8.89 1.18
C ASP A 45 21.97 9.49 -0.07
N SER A 46 22.53 9.20 -1.24
CA SER A 46 22.09 9.81 -2.49
C SER A 46 20.63 9.53 -2.84
N LYS A 47 20.13 8.33 -2.54
CA LYS A 47 18.74 7.94 -2.80
C LYS A 47 17.81 8.58 -1.79
N THR A 48 18.22 8.64 -0.52
CA THR A 48 17.48 9.33 0.54
C THR A 48 17.36 10.81 0.23
N ARG A 49 18.45 11.45 -0.21
CA ARG A 49 18.44 12.84 -0.65
C ARG A 49 17.47 13.04 -1.82
N GLN A 50 17.53 12.18 -2.83
CA GLN A 50 16.64 12.25 -3.98
C GLN A 50 15.17 12.06 -3.56
N LEU A 51 14.89 11.15 -2.62
CA LEU A 51 13.55 10.93 -2.07
C LEU A 51 13.03 12.22 -1.40
N ILE A 52 13.83 12.84 -0.54
CA ILE A 52 13.47 14.08 0.17
C ILE A 52 13.21 15.22 -0.80
N ASP A 53 14.11 15.38 -1.80
CA ASP A 53 14.07 16.53 -2.70
C ASP A 53 12.94 16.42 -3.72
N GLN A 54 12.62 15.22 -4.23
CA GLN A 54 11.74 15.05 -5.39
C GLN A 54 10.31 14.69 -5.04
N PHE A 55 10.05 14.04 -3.88
CA PHE A 55 8.75 13.47 -3.58
C PHE A 55 8.12 14.07 -2.32
N ASN A 56 6.81 14.19 -2.32
CA ASN A 56 6.01 14.60 -1.15
C ASN A 56 5.02 13.52 -0.71
N MET A 57 5.21 12.29 -1.20
CA MET A 57 4.43 11.11 -0.82
C MET A 57 5.28 9.84 -0.92
N VAL A 58 5.06 8.91 -0.02
CA VAL A 58 5.72 7.59 -0.03
C VAL A 58 4.73 6.47 0.25
N VAL A 59 5.06 5.28 -0.24
CA VAL A 59 4.38 4.03 0.07
C VAL A 59 5.43 2.95 0.38
N CYS A 60 5.19 2.11 1.39
CA CYS A 60 6.02 0.94 1.62
C CYS A 60 5.91 -0.05 0.46
N GLU A 61 7.03 -0.53 -0.07
CA GLU A 61 7.01 -1.58 -1.10
C GLU A 61 6.51 -2.91 -0.52
N ASN A 62 6.94 -3.27 0.70
CA ASN A 62 6.60 -4.55 1.32
C ASN A 62 6.24 -4.43 2.81
N GLU A 63 6.73 -3.46 3.53
CA GLU A 63 6.80 -3.39 4.98
C GLU A 63 5.44 -3.23 5.68
N MET A 64 4.39 -2.87 4.92
CA MET A 64 3.00 -2.77 5.40
C MET A 64 2.08 -3.87 4.85
N LYS A 65 2.62 -4.87 4.13
CA LYS A 65 1.85 -6.01 3.65
C LYS A 65 1.53 -6.99 4.77
N PHE A 66 0.57 -7.88 4.54
CA PHE A 66 0.02 -8.77 5.56
C PHE A 66 1.11 -9.61 6.24
N ASP A 67 1.97 -10.27 5.46
CA ASP A 67 3.04 -11.14 5.99
C ASP A 67 4.10 -10.37 6.80
N ALA A 68 4.33 -9.11 6.46
CA ALA A 68 5.26 -8.25 7.20
C ALA A 68 4.68 -7.70 8.49
N THR A 69 3.36 -7.37 8.49
CA THR A 69 2.70 -6.75 9.64
C THR A 69 2.08 -7.75 10.61
N GLU A 70 1.68 -8.95 10.15
CA GLU A 70 1.14 -10.02 10.99
C GLU A 70 1.81 -11.37 10.64
N PRO A 71 3.13 -11.53 10.90
CA PRO A 71 3.87 -12.73 10.54
C PRO A 71 3.39 -13.99 11.24
N ASN A 72 2.84 -13.87 12.45
CA ASN A 72 2.14 -14.91 13.19
C ASN A 72 0.77 -14.41 13.58
N GLN A 73 -0.21 -15.31 13.68
CA GLN A 73 -1.60 -14.95 13.97
C GLN A 73 -1.72 -14.16 15.28
N GLY A 74 -2.20 -12.92 15.20
CA GLY A 74 -2.39 -12.04 16.34
C GLY A 74 -1.11 -11.38 16.86
N GLU A 75 0.04 -11.62 16.22
CA GLU A 75 1.32 -10.99 16.56
C GLU A 75 1.68 -9.95 15.50
N PHE A 76 1.66 -8.68 15.89
CA PHE A 76 1.87 -7.58 14.96
C PHE A 76 3.29 -7.02 15.04
N ASN A 77 3.85 -6.69 13.88
CA ASN A 77 5.17 -6.08 13.71
C ASN A 77 5.05 -4.83 12.82
N TYR A 78 5.32 -3.68 13.39
CA TYR A 78 5.25 -2.39 12.69
C TYR A 78 6.62 -1.73 12.49
N TYR A 79 7.70 -2.39 12.87
CA TYR A 79 9.03 -1.78 13.00
C TYR A 79 9.46 -0.99 11.76
N ASN A 80 9.46 -1.60 10.59
CA ASN A 80 9.89 -0.91 9.36
C ASN A 80 8.85 0.07 8.84
N GLY A 81 7.56 -0.25 8.97
CA GLY A 81 6.48 0.68 8.64
C GLY A 81 6.56 1.96 9.47
N ASP A 82 6.78 1.83 10.79
CA ASP A 82 6.93 2.97 11.70
C ASP A 82 8.14 3.84 11.35
N ARG A 83 9.27 3.22 10.95
CA ARG A 83 10.45 3.97 10.49
C ARG A 83 10.16 4.80 9.27
N LEU A 84 9.48 4.23 8.26
CA LEU A 84 9.13 4.98 7.04
C LEU A 84 8.12 6.08 7.34
N VAL A 85 7.13 5.82 8.20
CA VAL A 85 6.14 6.83 8.62
C VAL A 85 6.83 7.99 9.35
N ALA A 86 7.73 7.70 10.30
CA ALA A 86 8.48 8.74 11.01
C ALA A 86 9.36 9.58 10.06
N PHE A 87 10.03 8.92 9.11
CA PHE A 87 10.78 9.59 8.06
C PHE A 87 9.89 10.51 7.22
N ALA A 88 8.75 10.00 6.76
CA ALA A 88 7.80 10.77 5.96
C ALA A 88 7.28 12.00 6.70
N GLN A 89 6.91 11.85 7.98
CA GLN A 89 6.48 12.96 8.83
C GLN A 89 7.57 14.02 9.00
N LYS A 90 8.82 13.60 9.23
CA LYS A 90 9.98 14.51 9.35
C LYS A 90 10.19 15.36 8.11
N HIS A 91 9.91 14.82 6.92
CA HIS A 91 10.15 15.47 5.64
C HIS A 91 8.87 16.01 4.96
N ASN A 92 7.77 16.15 5.73
CA ASN A 92 6.48 16.64 5.22
C ASN A 92 5.98 15.84 4.00
N MET A 93 6.10 14.52 4.08
CA MET A 93 5.59 13.61 3.07
C MET A 93 4.30 12.95 3.56
N ARG A 94 3.36 12.77 2.65
CA ARG A 94 2.17 11.95 2.85
C ARG A 94 2.51 10.48 2.75
N VAL A 95 1.85 9.63 3.53
CA VAL A 95 2.03 8.18 3.48
C VAL A 95 0.77 7.52 2.94
N ARG A 96 0.92 6.64 1.95
CA ARG A 96 -0.09 5.69 1.48
C ARG A 96 0.22 4.32 2.07
N GLY A 97 -0.76 3.69 2.68
CA GLY A 97 -0.65 2.34 3.22
C GLY A 97 -0.95 1.29 2.15
N HIS A 98 -0.08 0.28 2.02
CA HIS A 98 -0.20 -0.78 1.01
C HIS A 98 0.23 -2.13 1.60
N ALA A 99 -0.67 -3.10 1.68
CA ALA A 99 -2.11 -3.13 1.48
C ALA A 99 -2.75 -3.92 2.62
N LEU A 100 -4.02 -3.64 2.97
CA LEU A 100 -4.68 -4.34 4.07
C LEU A 100 -5.15 -5.75 3.67
N VAL A 101 -5.81 -5.87 2.51
CA VAL A 101 -6.39 -7.13 2.02
C VAL A 101 -5.90 -7.40 0.60
N TRP A 102 -5.08 -8.41 0.47
CA TRP A 102 -4.51 -8.83 -0.81
C TRP A 102 -4.30 -10.35 -0.80
N HIS A 103 -4.40 -10.99 -1.97
CA HIS A 103 -4.21 -12.44 -2.12
C HIS A 103 -2.72 -12.86 -2.18
N SER A 104 -1.80 -11.90 -2.32
CA SER A 104 -0.36 -12.14 -2.36
C SER A 104 0.31 -11.66 -1.07
N GLN A 105 1.49 -12.20 -0.76
CA GLN A 105 2.26 -11.86 0.44
C GLN A 105 1.41 -11.91 1.73
N VAL A 106 0.57 -12.94 1.85
CA VAL A 106 -0.09 -13.30 3.11
C VAL A 106 0.84 -14.18 3.95
N ALA A 107 0.66 -14.14 5.26
CA ALA A 107 1.46 -14.96 6.16
C ALA A 107 1.17 -16.47 6.00
N GLN A 108 2.19 -17.32 6.20
CA GLN A 108 2.09 -18.78 6.02
C GLN A 108 1.07 -19.46 6.94
N TRP A 109 0.78 -18.83 8.10
CA TRP A 109 -0.25 -19.34 9.00
C TRP A 109 -1.65 -19.16 8.42
N LEU A 110 -1.87 -18.14 7.58
CA LEU A 110 -3.16 -17.87 6.94
C LEU A 110 -3.34 -18.72 5.68
N SER A 111 -2.38 -18.70 4.77
CA SER A 111 -2.38 -19.51 3.55
C SER A 111 -0.97 -19.68 3.02
N LYS A 112 -0.70 -20.83 2.44
CA LYS A 112 0.62 -21.12 1.86
C LYS A 112 0.98 -20.20 0.70
N ASP A 113 0.01 -19.83 -0.11
CA ASP A 113 0.22 -19.02 -1.33
C ASP A 113 -0.82 -17.88 -1.50
N GLY A 114 -1.69 -17.69 -0.51
CA GLY A 114 -2.76 -16.69 -0.54
C GLY A 114 -3.91 -16.97 -1.52
N LYS A 115 -3.82 -18.03 -2.30
CA LYS A 115 -4.77 -18.34 -3.38
C LYS A 115 -5.86 -19.31 -2.96
N LYS A 116 -5.63 -20.07 -1.91
CA LYS A 116 -6.51 -21.15 -1.45
C LYS A 116 -6.69 -21.10 0.06
N ASN A 117 -7.81 -21.58 0.51
CA ASN A 117 -8.07 -21.85 1.93
C ASN A 117 -7.51 -23.23 2.32
N ASP A 118 -6.21 -23.39 2.27
CA ASP A 118 -5.49 -24.65 2.55
C ASP A 118 -5.44 -25.00 4.05
N LYS A 119 -5.82 -24.06 4.92
CA LYS A 119 -5.98 -24.28 6.38
C LYS A 119 -7.40 -24.66 6.79
N ASN A 120 -8.34 -24.69 5.84
CA ASN A 120 -9.75 -25.01 6.07
C ASN A 120 -10.45 -24.09 7.09
N PHE A 121 -10.12 -22.81 7.08
CA PHE A 121 -10.86 -21.83 7.87
C PHE A 121 -12.33 -21.77 7.45
N THR A 122 -13.22 -21.61 8.40
CA THR A 122 -14.62 -21.28 8.08
C THR A 122 -14.71 -19.84 7.55
N GLN A 123 -15.81 -19.52 6.88
CA GLN A 123 -16.10 -18.15 6.44
C GLN A 123 -15.98 -17.14 7.58
N GLN A 124 -16.57 -17.45 8.74
CA GLN A 124 -16.54 -16.58 9.91
C GLN A 124 -15.10 -16.39 10.43
N GLN A 125 -14.31 -17.44 10.49
CA GLN A 125 -12.91 -17.33 10.90
C GLN A 125 -12.09 -16.41 9.97
N LEU A 126 -12.31 -16.50 8.64
CA LEU A 126 -11.64 -15.59 7.70
C LEU A 126 -12.09 -14.15 7.84
N LEU A 127 -13.38 -13.91 8.11
CA LEU A 127 -13.89 -12.57 8.40
C LEU A 127 -13.29 -12.01 9.70
N ASP A 128 -13.20 -12.82 10.74
CA ASP A 128 -12.63 -12.43 12.04
C ASP A 128 -11.13 -12.12 11.89
N ILE A 129 -10.39 -12.93 11.14
CA ILE A 129 -8.98 -12.70 10.80
C ILE A 129 -8.82 -11.38 10.05
N MET A 130 -9.60 -11.17 8.98
CA MET A 130 -9.55 -9.95 8.18
C MET A 130 -9.84 -8.71 9.02
N LYS A 131 -10.91 -8.77 9.83
CA LYS A 131 -11.27 -7.66 10.70
C LYS A 131 -10.18 -7.34 11.72
N ASN A 132 -9.66 -8.36 12.40
CA ASN A 132 -8.60 -8.21 13.37
C ASN A 132 -7.35 -7.58 12.74
N HIS A 133 -6.98 -8.04 11.55
CA HIS A 133 -5.84 -7.47 10.80
C HIS A 133 -6.06 -5.99 10.47
N ILE A 134 -7.20 -5.65 9.90
CA ILE A 134 -7.56 -4.27 9.55
C ILE A 134 -7.58 -3.37 10.78
N ASP A 135 -8.27 -3.79 11.85
CA ASP A 135 -8.40 -3.01 13.08
C ASP A 135 -7.02 -2.69 13.70
N ASN A 136 -6.12 -3.67 13.70
CA ASN A 136 -4.79 -3.49 14.27
C ASN A 136 -3.88 -2.67 13.35
N VAL A 137 -3.80 -2.99 12.06
CA VAL A 137 -2.87 -2.33 11.14
C VAL A 137 -3.33 -0.91 10.82
N ALA A 138 -4.59 -0.72 10.36
CA ALA A 138 -5.08 0.62 10.07
C ALA A 138 -5.19 1.47 11.35
N GLY A 139 -5.61 0.87 12.47
CA GLY A 139 -5.68 1.54 13.76
C GLY A 139 -4.33 2.00 14.29
N HIS A 140 -3.26 1.19 14.12
CA HIS A 140 -1.90 1.59 14.50
C HIS A 140 -1.42 2.85 13.76
N TYR A 141 -1.82 2.97 12.49
CA TYR A 141 -1.44 4.11 11.65
C TYR A 141 -2.49 5.23 11.59
N LYS A 142 -3.50 5.18 12.44
CA LYS A 142 -4.55 6.23 12.52
C LYS A 142 -3.94 7.62 12.63
N GLY A 143 -4.36 8.51 11.73
CA GLY A 143 -3.87 9.89 11.67
C GLY A 143 -2.44 10.06 11.16
N LYS A 144 -1.75 8.98 10.77
CA LYS A 144 -0.38 8.99 10.23
C LYS A 144 -0.35 8.59 8.75
N VAL A 145 -1.15 7.60 8.37
CA VAL A 145 -1.36 7.18 6.99
C VAL A 145 -2.57 7.91 6.44
N ALA A 146 -2.43 8.50 5.27
CA ALA A 146 -3.43 9.39 4.71
C ALA A 146 -4.49 8.67 3.87
N GLU A 147 -4.12 7.53 3.30
CA GLU A 147 -4.96 6.70 2.45
C GLU A 147 -4.47 5.26 2.44
N TRP A 148 -5.38 4.32 2.27
CA TRP A 148 -5.09 2.88 2.23
C TRP A 148 -5.52 2.25 0.92
N ASP A 149 -4.68 1.36 0.40
CA ASP A 149 -5.11 0.31 -0.51
C ASP A 149 -5.79 -0.77 0.33
N VAL A 150 -7.10 -0.60 0.55
CA VAL A 150 -7.86 -1.49 1.43
C VAL A 150 -7.93 -2.90 0.85
N CYS A 151 -8.33 -3.01 -0.41
CA CYS A 151 -8.31 -4.27 -1.16
C CYS A 151 -7.48 -4.08 -2.43
N ASN A 152 -6.47 -4.93 -2.62
CA ASN A 152 -5.59 -4.88 -3.77
C ASN A 152 -5.85 -6.03 -4.74
N GLU A 153 -5.81 -5.75 -6.05
CA GLU A 153 -5.93 -6.73 -7.15
C GLU A 153 -7.12 -7.67 -7.04
N VAL A 154 -8.28 -7.13 -6.64
CA VAL A 154 -9.52 -7.91 -6.50
C VAL A 154 -10.09 -8.34 -7.84
N LEU A 155 -9.77 -7.64 -8.92
CA LEU A 155 -10.17 -8.01 -10.27
C LEU A 155 -9.19 -9.01 -10.87
N ASP A 156 -9.71 -9.90 -11.72
CA ASP A 156 -8.90 -10.83 -12.49
C ASP A 156 -8.09 -10.07 -13.56
N ASP A 157 -6.93 -10.58 -13.94
CA ASP A 157 -6.09 -9.99 -14.99
C ASP A 157 -6.75 -10.10 -16.37
N ASP A 158 -7.58 -11.14 -16.59
CA ASP A 158 -8.39 -11.28 -17.79
C ASP A 158 -9.69 -10.48 -17.69
N GLN A 159 -9.64 -9.25 -18.16
CA GLN A 159 -10.80 -8.35 -18.24
C GLN A 159 -11.52 -8.38 -19.58
N SER A 160 -11.39 -9.46 -20.36
CA SER A 160 -12.08 -9.58 -21.65
C SER A 160 -13.61 -9.47 -21.54
N ILE A 161 -14.18 -9.91 -20.42
CA ILE A 161 -15.61 -9.81 -20.10
C ILE A 161 -16.06 -8.36 -19.91
N VAL A 162 -15.25 -7.51 -19.30
CA VAL A 162 -15.60 -6.10 -19.00
C VAL A 162 -15.87 -5.30 -20.25
N ARG A 163 -15.27 -5.66 -21.38
CA ARG A 163 -15.46 -4.97 -22.67
C ARG A 163 -16.79 -5.28 -23.33
N THR A 164 -17.41 -6.41 -23.00
CA THR A 164 -18.66 -6.89 -23.63
C THR A 164 -19.88 -6.70 -22.74
N ASP A 165 -19.69 -6.59 -21.42
CA ASP A 165 -20.72 -6.32 -20.43
C ASP A 165 -20.27 -5.16 -19.53
N PRO A 166 -20.87 -3.95 -19.66
CA PRO A 166 -20.51 -2.81 -18.81
C PRO A 166 -20.83 -3.01 -17.33
N ASN A 167 -21.64 -3.99 -16.96
CA ASN A 167 -21.89 -4.39 -15.60
C ASN A 167 -21.08 -5.63 -15.21
N GLY A 168 -20.37 -6.25 -16.16
CA GLY A 168 -19.54 -7.42 -15.96
C GLY A 168 -18.15 -7.02 -15.48
N PHE A 169 -17.79 -7.50 -14.35
CA PHE A 169 -16.39 -7.55 -13.91
C PHE A 169 -16.11 -8.95 -13.38
N LYS A 170 -14.92 -9.42 -13.63
CA LYS A 170 -14.49 -10.72 -13.17
C LYS A 170 -13.61 -10.53 -11.93
N LEU A 171 -14.07 -11.02 -10.81
CA LEU A 171 -13.26 -11.08 -9.59
C LEU A 171 -12.17 -12.14 -9.75
N ARG A 172 -11.01 -11.90 -9.16
CA ARG A 172 -9.92 -12.85 -9.09
C ARG A 172 -10.36 -14.12 -8.37
N ALA A 173 -10.40 -15.23 -9.10
CA ALA A 173 -10.84 -16.52 -8.53
C ALA A 173 -9.83 -17.09 -7.53
N ALA A 174 -8.53 -16.88 -7.76
CA ALA A 174 -7.45 -17.39 -6.94
C ALA A 174 -7.13 -16.41 -5.80
N SER A 175 -8.00 -16.33 -4.80
CA SER A 175 -7.82 -15.54 -3.59
C SER A 175 -8.42 -16.25 -2.38
N ILE A 176 -7.65 -16.34 -1.29
CA ILE A 176 -8.17 -16.87 -0.02
C ILE A 176 -9.37 -16.07 0.49
N TRP A 177 -9.42 -14.78 0.21
CA TRP A 177 -10.47 -13.89 0.69
C TRP A 177 -11.84 -14.15 0.08
N ASN A 178 -11.92 -14.84 -1.07
CA ASN A 178 -13.20 -15.29 -1.63
C ASN A 178 -13.94 -16.25 -0.69
N PHE A 179 -13.22 -16.99 0.16
CA PHE A 179 -13.80 -17.89 1.16
C PHE A 179 -14.36 -17.13 2.36
N ALA A 180 -14.09 -15.83 2.49
CA ALA A 180 -14.68 -14.95 3.49
C ALA A 180 -16.12 -14.50 3.12
N GLY A 181 -16.58 -14.83 1.91
CA GLY A 181 -17.93 -14.51 1.42
C GLY A 181 -17.93 -13.41 0.37
N GLU A 182 -19.05 -13.29 -0.35
CA GLU A 182 -19.17 -12.37 -1.50
C GLU A 182 -19.04 -10.88 -1.11
N ASP A 183 -19.34 -10.54 0.13
CA ASP A 183 -19.34 -9.19 0.67
C ASP A 183 -18.05 -8.80 1.40
N TYR A 184 -16.98 -9.61 1.28
CA TYR A 184 -15.73 -9.34 1.99
C TYR A 184 -15.11 -7.98 1.64
N ILE A 185 -15.25 -7.55 0.39
CA ILE A 185 -14.71 -6.26 -0.07
C ILE A 185 -15.41 -5.10 0.64
N GLU A 186 -16.76 -5.12 0.65
CA GLU A 186 -17.54 -4.09 1.35
C GLU A 186 -17.18 -4.04 2.85
N LYS A 187 -17.10 -5.21 3.49
CA LYS A 187 -16.72 -5.32 4.91
C LYS A 187 -15.32 -4.77 5.16
N ALA A 188 -14.34 -5.11 4.31
CA ALA A 188 -12.98 -4.62 4.44
C ALA A 188 -12.93 -3.08 4.39
N PHE A 189 -13.60 -2.45 3.43
CA PHE A 189 -13.68 -0.99 3.33
C PHE A 189 -14.38 -0.36 4.54
N ARG A 190 -15.45 -0.94 5.03
CA ARG A 190 -16.16 -0.47 6.22
C ARG A 190 -15.24 -0.50 7.45
N TRP A 191 -14.60 -1.64 7.72
CA TRP A 191 -13.69 -1.79 8.86
C TRP A 191 -12.46 -0.89 8.75
N ALA A 192 -11.89 -0.73 7.55
CA ALA A 192 -10.79 0.19 7.35
C ALA A 192 -11.19 1.64 7.64
N HIS A 193 -12.40 2.05 7.24
CA HIS A 193 -12.92 3.39 7.53
C HIS A 193 -13.16 3.60 9.04
N GLU A 194 -13.61 2.58 9.76
CA GLU A 194 -13.83 2.64 11.21
C GLU A 194 -12.52 2.70 11.99
N ALA A 195 -11.48 2.00 11.51
CA ALA A 195 -10.20 1.87 12.19
C ALA A 195 -9.25 3.05 11.94
N ALA A 196 -9.23 3.63 10.72
CA ALA A 196 -8.29 4.64 10.26
C ALA A 196 -8.54 6.07 10.80
#